data_2fd8eb75bc2026d60532c70b3c79ace5
#
_entry.id   2fd8eb75bc2026d60532c70b3c79ace5
#
_cell.length_a   1.000
_cell.length_b   1.000
_cell.length_c   1.000
_cell.angle_alpha   90.00
_cell.angle_beta   90.00
_cell.angle_gamma   90.00
#
_symmetry.space_group_name_H-M   'P 1'
#
loop_
_entity.id
_entity.type
_entity.pdbx_description
1 polymer ?
#
loop_
_entity_poly.entity_id
_entity_poly.type
_entity_poly.pdbx_seq_one_letter_code
_entity_poly.pdbx_strand_id
1 'polypeptide(L)'
;MLLIDDIQFLGGKEATLDQFFHTFNALHQANKRIVIASDVAPKNLKGFEARLISRFESGLTVDVKPPDLETRIAILRMIASMNGSKIPSDVLDLIAERFTENIRELEGALTRVTAVASLSNQPVTRALAEQTLQDFFTTDVEIKPTDIISQVAKYFHLTFEDLVGKSRTKNVAVPRQIAMYLAREMTSMSPVSYTH
;
A
#
# COMPACT_ATOMS: atom_id res chain seq x y z
N MET A 1 -6.35 20.60 22.70
CA MET A 1 -5.73 20.12 21.47
C MET A 1 -6.73 19.24 20.74
N LEU A 2 -6.89 19.40 19.43
CA LEU A 2 -7.71 18.53 18.58
C LEU A 2 -6.77 17.76 17.65
N LEU A 3 -6.94 16.44 17.58
CA LEU A 3 -6.23 15.57 16.64
C LEU A 3 -7.28 14.88 15.77
N ILE A 4 -7.12 14.94 14.45
CA ILE A 4 -8.00 14.25 13.50
C ILE A 4 -7.11 13.48 12.53
N ASP A 5 -7.38 12.19 12.43
CA ASP A 5 -6.77 11.32 11.46
C ASP A 5 -7.74 11.07 10.30
N ASP A 6 -7.19 10.82 9.13
CA ASP A 6 -7.94 10.46 7.93
C ASP A 6 -9.09 11.43 7.58
N ILE A 7 -8.80 12.74 7.62
CA ILE A 7 -9.81 13.80 7.40
C ILE A 7 -10.54 13.63 6.05
N GLN A 8 -9.92 13.04 5.02
CA GLN A 8 -10.50 12.83 3.70
C GLN A 8 -11.82 12.05 3.74
N PHE A 9 -12.04 11.21 4.74
CA PHE A 9 -13.30 10.46 4.90
C PHE A 9 -14.50 11.32 5.33
N LEU A 10 -14.29 12.58 5.66
CA LEU A 10 -15.37 13.54 5.89
C LEU A 10 -15.86 14.17 4.59
N GLY A 11 -15.16 13.98 3.47
CA GLY A 11 -15.56 14.53 2.17
C GLY A 11 -16.99 14.14 1.77
N GLY A 12 -17.80 15.16 1.39
CA GLY A 12 -19.19 14.98 1.02
C GLY A 12 -20.19 14.83 2.18
N LYS A 13 -19.72 14.83 3.44
CA LYS A 13 -20.59 14.82 4.63
C LYS A 13 -20.87 16.24 5.08
N GLU A 14 -21.72 16.97 4.36
CA GLU A 14 -21.93 18.41 4.51
C GLU A 14 -22.23 18.84 5.96
N ALA A 15 -23.17 18.19 6.63
CA ALA A 15 -23.52 18.54 8.02
C ALA A 15 -22.34 18.35 8.98
N THR A 16 -21.52 17.31 8.77
CA THR A 16 -20.32 17.05 9.58
C THR A 16 -19.24 18.07 9.31
N LEU A 17 -19.02 18.42 8.05
CA LEU A 17 -18.04 19.42 7.64
C LEU A 17 -18.40 20.82 8.14
N ASP A 18 -19.68 21.18 8.13
CA ASP A 18 -20.14 22.46 8.68
C ASP A 18 -19.87 22.53 10.19
N GLN A 19 -20.24 21.51 10.94
CA GLN A 19 -19.96 21.43 12.37
C GLN A 19 -18.45 21.43 12.65
N PHE A 20 -17.66 20.72 11.83
CA PHE A 20 -16.22 20.74 11.93
C PHE A 20 -15.64 22.15 11.68
N PHE A 21 -16.13 22.86 10.69
CA PHE A 21 -15.72 24.24 10.42
C PHE A 21 -15.94 25.15 11.61
N HIS A 22 -17.09 25.07 12.26
CA HIS A 22 -17.36 25.85 13.49
C HIS A 22 -16.41 25.47 14.63
N THR A 23 -16.17 24.17 14.84
CA THR A 23 -15.26 23.67 15.86
C THR A 23 -13.82 24.12 15.58
N PHE A 24 -13.37 24.04 14.33
CA PHE A 24 -12.06 24.50 13.88
C PHE A 24 -11.87 25.99 14.21
N ASN A 25 -12.84 26.83 13.84
CA ASN A 25 -12.75 28.28 14.08
C ASN A 25 -12.73 28.60 15.59
N ALA A 26 -13.57 27.95 16.40
CA ALA A 26 -13.58 28.15 17.84
C ALA A 26 -12.24 27.79 18.48
N LEU A 27 -11.64 26.68 18.08
CA LEU A 27 -10.34 26.25 18.59
C LEU A 27 -9.21 27.18 18.11
N HIS A 28 -9.26 27.58 16.86
CA HIS A 28 -8.29 28.50 16.28
C HIS A 28 -8.32 29.87 16.99
N GLN A 29 -9.49 30.46 17.20
CA GLN A 29 -9.67 31.70 17.95
C GLN A 29 -9.21 31.60 19.41
N ALA A 30 -9.39 30.42 20.02
CA ALA A 30 -8.91 30.15 21.38
C ALA A 30 -7.41 29.78 21.42
N ASN A 31 -6.65 29.94 20.33
CA ASN A 31 -5.24 29.58 20.20
C ASN A 31 -4.94 28.11 20.63
N LYS A 32 -5.86 27.19 20.34
CA LYS A 32 -5.66 25.77 20.61
C LYS A 32 -5.00 25.09 19.42
N ARG A 33 -4.15 24.12 19.70
CA ARG A 33 -3.49 23.31 18.66
C ARG A 33 -4.50 22.38 17.98
N ILE A 34 -4.45 22.38 16.64
CA ILE A 34 -5.22 21.47 15.78
C ILE A 34 -4.19 20.74 14.93
N VAL A 35 -4.23 19.42 14.90
CA VAL A 35 -3.41 18.57 14.04
C VAL A 35 -4.35 17.69 13.22
N ILE A 36 -4.14 17.71 11.92
CA ILE A 36 -4.97 16.98 10.96
C ILE A 36 -4.04 16.13 10.12
N ALA A 37 -4.33 14.83 9.99
CA ALA A 37 -3.64 13.94 9.08
C ALA A 37 -4.56 13.57 7.89
N SER A 38 -3.95 13.36 6.73
CA SER A 38 -4.63 12.99 5.49
C SER A 38 -3.66 12.26 4.57
N ASP A 39 -4.17 11.34 3.75
CA ASP A 39 -3.42 10.68 2.68
C ASP A 39 -3.27 11.54 1.42
N VAL A 40 -3.95 12.68 1.36
CA VAL A 40 -3.86 13.64 0.24
C VAL A 40 -3.58 15.06 0.74
N ALA A 41 -2.89 15.84 -0.07
CA ALA A 41 -2.64 17.25 0.23
C ALA A 41 -3.97 18.04 0.34
N PRO A 42 -4.04 19.12 1.14
CA PRO A 42 -5.28 19.89 1.35
C PRO A 42 -6.00 20.25 0.06
N LYS A 43 -5.27 20.73 -0.95
CA LYS A 43 -5.82 21.10 -2.28
C LYS A 43 -6.48 19.96 -3.05
N ASN A 44 -6.19 18.72 -2.68
CA ASN A 44 -6.71 17.51 -3.34
C ASN A 44 -7.87 16.87 -2.57
N LEU A 45 -8.27 17.42 -1.42
CA LEU A 45 -9.40 16.95 -0.64
C LEU A 45 -10.71 17.14 -1.40
N LYS A 46 -11.36 16.04 -1.77
CA LYS A 46 -12.63 16.05 -2.50
C LYS A 46 -13.82 16.20 -1.54
N GLY A 47 -14.83 16.98 -1.96
CA GLY A 47 -16.04 17.17 -1.15
C GLY A 47 -15.86 18.10 0.04
N PHE A 48 -14.77 18.88 0.07
CA PHE A 48 -14.52 19.94 1.06
C PHE A 48 -14.78 21.30 0.43
N GLU A 49 -15.34 22.20 1.21
CA GLU A 49 -15.51 23.59 0.79
C GLU A 49 -14.19 24.35 0.74
N ALA A 50 -14.08 25.28 -0.21
CA ALA A 50 -12.89 26.12 -0.39
C ALA A 50 -12.46 26.86 0.89
N ARG A 51 -13.42 27.24 1.75
CA ARG A 51 -13.14 27.90 3.04
C ARG A 51 -12.35 27.01 4.01
N LEU A 52 -12.63 25.69 4.04
CA LEU A 52 -11.88 24.74 4.85
C LEU A 52 -10.48 24.48 4.28
N ILE A 53 -10.39 24.26 2.97
CA ILE A 53 -9.12 24.07 2.27
C ILE A 53 -8.18 25.25 2.54
N SER A 54 -8.66 26.48 2.38
CA SER A 54 -7.86 27.69 2.66
C SER A 54 -7.38 27.75 4.12
N ARG A 55 -8.18 27.27 5.07
CA ARG A 55 -7.77 27.20 6.48
C ARG A 55 -6.66 26.17 6.71
N PHE A 56 -6.74 25.01 6.06
CA PHE A 56 -5.69 23.99 6.15
C PHE A 56 -4.38 24.48 5.53
N GLU A 57 -4.47 25.13 4.36
CA GLU A 57 -3.30 25.67 3.66
C GLU A 57 -2.65 26.86 4.38
N SER A 58 -3.42 27.59 5.20
CA SER A 58 -2.87 28.69 6.02
C SER A 58 -2.04 28.20 7.22
N GLY A 59 -2.13 26.92 7.56
CA GLY A 59 -1.34 26.27 8.59
C GLY A 59 -0.01 25.71 8.08
N LEU A 60 0.69 25.00 8.96
CA LEU A 60 1.89 24.26 8.58
C LEU A 60 1.49 22.91 7.97
N THR A 61 1.73 22.76 6.67
CA THR A 61 1.56 21.47 5.97
C THR A 61 2.92 20.80 5.83
N VAL A 62 3.02 19.54 6.28
CA VAL A 62 4.24 18.72 6.20
C VAL A 62 3.91 17.43 5.49
N ASP A 63 4.73 17.06 4.51
CA ASP A 63 4.66 15.80 3.83
C ASP A 63 5.50 14.75 4.58
N VAL A 64 4.87 13.64 4.97
CA VAL A 64 5.53 12.50 5.63
C VAL A 64 5.80 11.44 4.59
N LYS A 65 7.06 11.35 4.14
CA LYS A 65 7.50 10.40 3.13
C LYS A 65 7.76 9.01 3.73
N PRO A 66 7.69 7.95 2.91
CA PRO A 66 8.18 6.64 3.32
C PRO A 66 9.62 6.71 3.84
N PRO A 67 9.96 5.99 4.90
CA PRO A 67 11.30 6.02 5.48
C PRO A 67 12.33 5.34 4.57
N ASP A 68 13.57 5.83 4.60
CA ASP A 68 14.70 5.14 3.99
C ASP A 68 15.07 3.87 4.76
N LEU A 69 16.01 3.08 4.21
CA LEU A 69 16.42 1.79 4.80
C LEU A 69 16.93 1.95 6.24
N GLU A 70 17.78 2.95 6.50
CA GLU A 70 18.35 3.18 7.83
C GLU A 70 17.27 3.52 8.85
N THR A 71 16.34 4.38 8.45
CA THR A 71 15.18 4.75 9.27
C THR A 71 14.27 3.54 9.52
N ARG A 72 14.02 2.68 8.52
CA ARG A 72 13.25 1.44 8.71
C ARG A 72 13.90 0.51 9.72
N ILE A 73 15.21 0.31 9.63
CA ILE A 73 15.96 -0.50 10.60
C ILE A 73 15.86 0.11 12.00
N ALA A 74 15.99 1.43 12.13
CA ALA A 74 15.86 2.13 13.41
C ALA A 74 14.45 1.96 14.02
N ILE A 75 13.41 2.05 13.20
CA ILE A 75 12.02 1.82 13.62
C ILE A 75 11.86 0.37 14.13
N LEU A 76 12.33 -0.62 13.38
CA LEU A 76 12.25 -2.03 13.78
C LEU A 76 12.99 -2.30 15.10
N ARG A 77 14.17 -1.71 15.29
CA ARG A 77 14.92 -1.80 16.56
C ARG A 77 14.13 -1.20 17.73
N MET A 78 13.53 -0.05 17.51
CA MET A 78 12.69 0.61 18.52
C MET A 78 11.50 -0.27 18.90
N ILE A 79 10.76 -0.81 17.93
CA ILE A 79 9.61 -1.70 18.17
C ILE A 79 10.04 -2.97 18.90
N ALA A 80 11.13 -3.60 18.47
CA ALA A 80 11.68 -4.79 19.13
C ALA A 80 12.05 -4.51 20.60
N SER A 81 12.69 -3.36 20.87
CA SER A 81 13.06 -2.92 22.22
C SER A 81 11.81 -2.66 23.09
N MET A 82 10.79 -2.00 22.56
CA MET A 82 9.53 -1.74 23.29
C MET A 82 8.81 -3.04 23.66
N ASN A 83 8.91 -4.06 22.83
CA ASN A 83 8.31 -5.37 23.04
C ASN A 83 9.22 -6.30 23.91
N GLY A 84 10.38 -5.83 24.37
CA GLY A 84 11.33 -6.61 25.14
C GLY A 84 11.94 -7.79 24.35
N SER A 85 11.83 -7.78 23.03
CA SER A 85 12.26 -8.88 22.17
C SER A 85 13.71 -8.67 21.72
N LYS A 86 14.54 -9.71 21.89
CA LYS A 86 15.91 -9.73 21.36
C LYS A 86 15.87 -10.28 19.93
N ILE A 87 15.87 -9.39 18.97
CA ILE A 87 15.85 -9.75 17.55
C ILE A 87 17.24 -9.55 16.97
N PRO A 88 17.81 -10.57 16.28
CA PRO A 88 19.09 -10.44 15.58
C PRO A 88 19.05 -9.34 14.51
N SER A 89 20.16 -8.64 14.31
CA SER A 89 20.24 -7.52 13.35
C SER A 89 19.98 -7.96 11.91
N ASP A 90 20.44 -9.14 11.53
CA ASP A 90 20.24 -9.72 10.20
C ASP A 90 18.75 -10.02 9.87
N VAL A 91 17.92 -10.24 10.90
CA VAL A 91 16.46 -10.37 10.76
C VAL A 91 15.82 -9.00 10.55
N LEU A 92 16.26 -7.98 11.31
CA LEU A 92 15.77 -6.62 11.14
C LEU A 92 16.14 -6.05 9.76
N ASP A 93 17.37 -6.31 9.31
CA ASP A 93 17.86 -5.93 8.00
C ASP A 93 17.02 -6.60 6.89
N LEU A 94 16.77 -7.91 7.00
CA LEU A 94 15.93 -8.66 6.07
C LEU A 94 14.51 -8.03 5.94
N ILE A 95 13.87 -7.74 7.06
CA ILE A 95 12.53 -7.14 7.06
C ILE A 95 12.58 -5.73 6.46
N ALA A 96 13.55 -4.90 6.85
CA ALA A 96 13.70 -3.54 6.36
C ALA A 96 13.99 -3.46 4.85
N GLU A 97 14.74 -4.41 4.30
CA GLU A 97 15.03 -4.50 2.86
C GLU A 97 13.80 -4.90 2.04
N ARG A 98 12.95 -5.77 2.59
CA ARG A 98 11.83 -6.37 1.87
C ARG A 98 10.54 -5.56 1.94
N PHE A 99 10.26 -4.93 3.07
CA PHE A 99 9.05 -4.14 3.28
C PHE A 99 9.36 -2.65 3.16
N THR A 100 9.16 -2.07 1.99
CA THR A 100 9.56 -0.70 1.65
C THR A 100 8.41 0.29 1.63
N GLU A 101 7.18 -0.19 1.43
CA GLU A 101 6.04 0.66 1.12
C GLU A 101 5.41 1.30 2.35
N ASN A 102 5.40 0.56 3.48
CA ASN A 102 4.56 1.00 4.58
C ASN A 102 5.09 0.48 5.94
N ILE A 103 5.09 1.37 6.95
CA ILE A 103 5.57 1.04 8.30
C ILE A 103 4.70 -0.02 8.97
N ARG A 104 3.39 -0.08 8.68
CA ARG A 104 2.49 -1.10 9.23
C ARG A 104 2.87 -2.51 8.76
N GLU A 105 3.36 -2.64 7.55
CA GLU A 105 3.88 -3.91 7.03
C GLU A 105 5.18 -4.32 7.72
N LEU A 106 6.08 -3.37 7.99
CA LEU A 106 7.29 -3.61 8.78
C LEU A 106 6.94 -4.15 10.19
N GLU A 107 6.04 -3.48 10.88
CA GLU A 107 5.56 -3.89 12.21
C GLU A 107 4.85 -5.24 12.16
N GLY A 108 3.99 -5.45 11.17
CA GLY A 108 3.29 -6.71 10.93
C GLY A 108 4.24 -7.87 10.67
N ALA A 109 5.27 -7.67 9.85
CA ALA A 109 6.28 -8.66 9.56
C ALA A 109 7.10 -9.05 10.82
N LEU A 110 7.55 -8.05 11.59
CA LEU A 110 8.27 -8.29 12.84
C LEU A 110 7.40 -9.04 13.87
N THR A 111 6.15 -8.61 14.03
CA THR A 111 5.18 -9.24 14.93
C THR A 111 4.94 -10.70 14.54
N ARG A 112 4.79 -10.99 13.24
CA ARG A 112 4.56 -12.35 12.74
C ARG A 112 5.76 -13.26 13.01
N VAL A 113 6.98 -12.79 12.72
CA VAL A 113 8.21 -13.57 12.98
C VAL A 113 8.36 -13.88 14.47
N THR A 114 8.14 -12.89 15.33
CA THR A 114 8.24 -13.07 16.78
C THR A 114 7.16 -13.99 17.33
N ALA A 115 5.93 -13.89 16.81
CA ALA A 115 4.84 -14.78 17.20
C ALA A 115 5.11 -16.24 16.79
N VAL A 116 5.57 -16.51 15.57
CA VAL A 116 5.92 -17.86 15.12
C VAL A 116 7.06 -18.44 15.94
N ALA A 117 8.10 -17.66 16.20
CA ALA A 117 9.22 -18.07 17.07
C ALA A 117 8.73 -18.45 18.47
N SER A 118 7.86 -17.65 19.07
CA SER A 118 7.28 -17.92 20.39
C SER A 118 6.39 -19.16 20.40
N LEU A 119 5.51 -19.32 19.41
CA LEU A 119 4.59 -20.47 19.31
C LEU A 119 5.32 -21.79 19.07
N SER A 120 6.43 -21.77 18.29
CA SER A 120 7.26 -22.95 18.02
C SER A 120 8.34 -23.15 19.08
N ASN A 121 8.42 -22.28 20.08
CA ASN A 121 9.46 -22.29 21.12
C ASN A 121 10.89 -22.32 20.53
N GLN A 122 11.10 -21.55 19.47
CA GLN A 122 12.38 -21.45 18.75
C GLN A 122 12.95 -20.03 18.86
N PRO A 123 14.29 -19.88 18.80
CA PRO A 123 14.88 -18.55 18.72
C PRO A 123 14.52 -17.88 17.36
N VAL A 124 14.42 -16.56 17.39
CA VAL A 124 14.28 -15.78 16.15
C VAL A 124 15.60 -15.89 15.38
N THR A 125 15.54 -16.44 14.17
CA THR A 125 16.68 -16.56 13.25
C THR A 125 16.29 -16.06 11.87
N ARG A 126 17.29 -15.72 11.05
CA ARG A 126 17.07 -15.31 9.66
C ARG A 126 16.31 -16.37 8.86
N ALA A 127 16.68 -17.65 9.00
CA ALA A 127 15.99 -18.74 8.31
C ALA A 127 14.51 -18.86 8.70
N LEU A 128 14.19 -18.72 10.00
CA LEU A 128 12.81 -18.69 10.48
C LEU A 128 12.04 -17.49 9.91
N ALA A 129 12.68 -16.32 9.86
CA ALA A 129 12.07 -15.11 9.29
C ALA A 129 11.80 -15.27 7.79
N GLU A 130 12.76 -15.77 7.02
CA GLU A 130 12.60 -16.04 5.59
C GLU A 130 11.45 -17.02 5.33
N GLN A 131 11.39 -18.12 6.07
CA GLN A 131 10.30 -19.09 5.97
C GLN A 131 8.93 -18.50 6.34
N THR A 132 8.88 -17.75 7.46
CA THR A 132 7.63 -17.16 7.97
C THR A 132 7.07 -16.08 7.05
N LEU A 133 7.95 -15.35 6.37
CA LEU A 133 7.59 -14.25 5.49
C LEU A 133 7.54 -14.65 4.02
N GLN A 134 7.77 -15.92 3.69
CA GLN A 134 7.82 -16.41 2.30
C GLN A 134 6.54 -16.07 1.52
N ASP A 135 5.37 -16.18 2.14
CA ASP A 135 4.09 -15.85 1.48
C ASP A 135 3.98 -14.37 1.09
N PHE A 136 4.67 -13.48 1.79
CA PHE A 136 4.74 -12.05 1.42
C PHE A 136 5.74 -11.82 0.28
N PHE A 137 6.74 -12.66 0.16
CA PHE A 137 7.75 -12.55 -0.90
C PHE A 137 7.27 -13.16 -2.22
N THR A 138 6.33 -14.10 -2.16
CA THR A 138 5.73 -14.71 -3.36
C THR A 138 4.69 -13.80 -4.03
N THR A 139 4.26 -12.71 -3.38
CA THR A 139 3.34 -11.73 -3.98
C THR A 139 4.05 -10.80 -4.98
N ASP A 140 5.38 -10.73 -4.97
CA ASP A 140 6.21 -10.09 -6.00
C ASP A 140 6.60 -11.03 -7.16
N VAL A 141 5.76 -12.00 -7.48
CA VAL A 141 5.82 -12.59 -8.82
C VAL A 141 5.32 -11.51 -9.76
N GLU A 142 6.27 -10.77 -10.37
CA GLU A 142 6.00 -9.88 -11.48
C GLU A 142 5.24 -10.67 -12.53
N ILE A 143 3.90 -10.61 -12.49
CA ILE A 143 3.03 -11.32 -13.43
C ILE A 143 3.31 -10.75 -14.79
N LYS A 144 4.05 -11.50 -15.60
CA LYS A 144 4.37 -11.07 -16.96
C LYS A 144 3.13 -11.24 -17.84
N PRO A 145 2.89 -10.32 -18.77
CA PRO A 145 1.79 -10.44 -19.72
C PRO A 145 1.79 -11.78 -20.47
N THR A 146 2.97 -12.34 -20.74
CA THR A 146 3.15 -13.67 -21.35
C THR A 146 2.56 -14.80 -20.50
N ASP A 147 2.65 -14.69 -19.16
CA ASP A 147 2.12 -15.70 -18.25
C ASP A 147 0.59 -15.65 -18.23
N ILE A 148 0.02 -14.44 -18.25
CA ILE A 148 -1.44 -14.23 -18.36
C ILE A 148 -1.96 -14.82 -19.67
N ILE A 149 -1.32 -14.48 -20.81
CA ILE A 149 -1.72 -14.98 -22.12
C ILE A 149 -1.63 -16.52 -22.16
N SER A 150 -0.58 -17.10 -21.60
CA SER A 150 -0.39 -18.57 -21.52
C SER A 150 -1.47 -19.24 -20.67
N GLN A 151 -1.84 -18.66 -19.54
CA GLN A 151 -2.90 -19.19 -18.69
C GLN A 151 -4.29 -19.11 -19.33
N VAL A 152 -4.59 -17.97 -20.00
CA VAL A 152 -5.84 -17.82 -20.76
C VAL A 152 -5.90 -18.79 -21.92
N ALA A 153 -4.81 -18.96 -22.68
CA ALA A 153 -4.73 -19.95 -23.76
C ALA A 153 -5.04 -21.34 -23.23
N LYS A 154 -4.39 -21.75 -22.14
CA LYS A 154 -4.61 -23.06 -21.50
C LYS A 154 -6.06 -23.26 -21.06
N TYR A 155 -6.68 -22.23 -20.44
CA TYR A 155 -8.07 -22.30 -19.98
C TYR A 155 -9.07 -22.50 -21.13
N PHE A 156 -8.82 -21.84 -22.28
CA PHE A 156 -9.68 -21.97 -23.47
C PHE A 156 -9.23 -23.06 -24.44
N HIS A 157 -8.27 -23.90 -24.07
CA HIS A 157 -7.71 -24.97 -24.92
C HIS A 157 -7.16 -24.44 -26.26
N LEU A 158 -6.53 -23.28 -26.24
CA LEU A 158 -5.88 -22.60 -27.36
C LEU A 158 -4.36 -22.63 -27.17
N THR A 159 -3.61 -22.37 -28.25
CA THR A 159 -2.18 -22.13 -28.15
C THR A 159 -1.89 -20.64 -27.87
N PHE A 160 -0.67 -20.36 -27.40
CA PHE A 160 -0.20 -18.99 -27.22
C PHE A 160 -0.24 -18.23 -28.55
N GLU A 161 0.19 -18.86 -29.64
CA GLU A 161 0.19 -18.32 -30.99
C GLU A 161 -1.21 -17.98 -31.51
N ASP A 162 -2.23 -18.72 -31.14
CA ASP A 162 -3.63 -18.42 -31.47
C ASP A 162 -4.07 -17.08 -30.87
N LEU A 163 -3.67 -16.83 -29.62
CA LEU A 163 -4.05 -15.58 -28.93
C LEU A 163 -3.27 -14.37 -29.40
N VAL A 164 -1.99 -14.54 -29.74
CA VAL A 164 -1.13 -13.44 -30.23
C VAL A 164 -1.29 -13.23 -31.74
N GLY A 165 -1.72 -14.25 -32.46
CA GLY A 165 -1.87 -14.24 -33.93
C GLY A 165 -2.98 -13.33 -34.44
N LYS A 166 -3.05 -13.18 -35.79
CA LYS A 166 -4.01 -12.32 -36.49
C LYS A 166 -5.41 -12.92 -36.69
N SER A 167 -5.66 -14.13 -36.20
CA SER A 167 -6.97 -14.80 -36.32
C SER A 167 -8.09 -13.99 -35.66
N ARG A 168 -9.20 -13.80 -36.37
CA ARG A 168 -10.40 -13.07 -35.90
C ARG A 168 -11.62 -13.99 -35.70
N THR A 169 -11.39 -15.30 -35.66
CA THR A 169 -12.47 -16.23 -35.39
C THR A 169 -13.06 -16.01 -34.00
N LYS A 170 -14.36 -16.21 -33.83
CA LYS A 170 -15.09 -15.96 -32.59
C LYS A 170 -14.48 -16.75 -31.40
N ASN A 171 -13.99 -17.94 -31.66
CA ASN A 171 -13.36 -18.80 -30.64
C ASN A 171 -12.03 -18.24 -30.09
N VAL A 172 -11.38 -17.36 -30.83
CA VAL A 172 -10.10 -16.74 -30.44
C VAL A 172 -10.30 -15.29 -29.97
N ALA A 173 -11.32 -14.58 -30.52
CA ALA A 173 -11.55 -13.17 -30.24
C ALA A 173 -11.89 -12.91 -28.77
N VAL A 174 -12.80 -13.69 -28.19
CA VAL A 174 -13.20 -13.54 -26.77
C VAL A 174 -12.07 -13.87 -25.81
N PRO A 175 -11.35 -15.02 -25.93
CA PRO A 175 -10.19 -15.30 -25.11
C PRO A 175 -9.10 -14.24 -25.20
N ARG A 176 -8.85 -13.68 -26.40
CA ARG A 176 -7.90 -12.59 -26.58
C ARG A 176 -8.31 -11.32 -25.82
N GLN A 177 -9.59 -10.94 -25.88
CA GLN A 177 -10.10 -9.79 -25.13
C GLN A 177 -9.94 -9.98 -23.62
N ILE A 178 -10.20 -11.20 -23.12
CA ILE A 178 -9.99 -11.54 -21.70
C ILE A 178 -8.51 -11.43 -21.33
N ALA A 179 -7.61 -12.00 -22.15
CA ALA A 179 -6.17 -11.93 -21.92
C ALA A 179 -5.67 -10.46 -21.90
N MET A 180 -6.13 -9.64 -22.82
CA MET A 180 -5.78 -8.20 -22.87
C MET A 180 -6.32 -7.45 -21.65
N TYR A 181 -7.56 -7.72 -21.25
CA TYR A 181 -8.16 -7.11 -20.05
C TYR A 181 -7.37 -7.46 -18.79
N LEU A 182 -7.11 -8.77 -18.58
CA LEU A 182 -6.34 -9.24 -17.42
C LEU A 182 -4.91 -8.68 -17.42
N ALA A 183 -4.26 -8.65 -18.58
CA ALA A 183 -2.92 -8.09 -18.69
C ALA A 183 -2.90 -6.58 -18.31
N ARG A 184 -3.94 -5.84 -18.68
CA ARG A 184 -4.07 -4.43 -18.31
C ARG A 184 -4.33 -4.22 -16.81
N GLU A 185 -5.17 -5.05 -16.20
CA GLU A 185 -5.53 -4.91 -14.78
C GLU A 185 -4.43 -5.44 -13.84
N MET A 186 -3.68 -6.47 -14.28
CA MET A 186 -2.70 -7.16 -13.42
C MET A 186 -1.25 -6.74 -13.70
N THR A 187 -1.00 -5.93 -14.74
CA THR A 187 0.34 -5.41 -15.04
C THR A 187 0.29 -3.90 -15.27
N SER A 188 1.40 -3.21 -15.08
CA SER A 188 1.51 -1.75 -15.30
C SER A 188 1.65 -1.35 -16.78
N MET A 189 1.27 -2.22 -17.74
CA MET A 189 1.46 -1.96 -19.16
C MET A 189 0.50 -0.90 -19.73
N SER A 190 1.04 -0.03 -20.58
CA SER A 190 0.28 0.96 -21.33
C SER A 190 -0.60 0.30 -22.43
N PRO A 191 -1.77 0.86 -22.79
CA PRO A 191 -2.63 0.37 -23.87
C PRO A 191 -1.96 0.20 -25.23
N VAL A 192 -0.92 0.98 -25.52
CA VAL A 192 -0.17 0.94 -26.78
C VAL A 192 0.64 -0.37 -26.95
N SER A 193 1.01 -1.01 -25.87
CA SER A 193 1.82 -2.24 -25.88
C SER A 193 1.05 -3.48 -26.32
N TYR A 194 -0.28 -3.43 -26.47
CA TYR A 194 -1.13 -4.59 -26.82
C TYR A 194 -1.45 -4.68 -28.31
N THR A 195 -1.07 -3.69 -29.11
CA THR A 195 -1.46 -3.58 -30.53
C THR A 195 -0.35 -3.94 -31.52
N HIS A 196 0.82 -4.33 -31.02
CA HIS A 196 1.98 -4.69 -31.84
C HIS A 196 2.46 -6.13 -31.63
#